data_3617742617c271e071940f8ce9474f8f
#
_entry.id   3617742617c271e071940f8ce9474f8f
#
_cell.length_a   1.000
_cell.length_b   1.000
_cell.length_c   1.000
_cell.angle_alpha   90.00
_cell.angle_beta   90.00
_cell.angle_gamma   90.00
#
_symmetry.space_group_name_H-M   'P 1'
#
loop_
_entity.id
_entity.type
_entity.pdbx_description
1 polymer ?
#
loop_
_entity_poly.entity_id
_entity_poly.type
_entity_poly.pdbx_seq_one_letter_code
_entity_poly.pdbx_strand_id
1 'polypeptide(L)'
;MTTYTIQPVTQPTPPQLDRIMAIWLQGNLQAHDFIPADYWTGNVPLVRDQISKATLWLVQDQRDHDIIAFCGLQDNYIAGFFVDEQARGRGVGAALMAKLQQTYPKLTLAVYQKNIGAARFYRRKGFTIVNQDRDEATGELEDSMIWQQQR
;
A
#
# COMPACT_ATOMS: atom_id res chain seq x y z
N MET A 1 -7.64 -3.52 22.97
CA MET A 1 -8.06 -4.72 22.22
C MET A 1 -8.17 -4.40 20.75
N THR A 2 -7.52 -5.17 19.89
CA THR A 2 -7.62 -4.97 18.45
C THR A 2 -8.97 -5.49 17.94
N THR A 3 -9.56 -4.74 17.02
CA THR A 3 -10.85 -5.08 16.41
C THR A 3 -10.68 -5.58 14.97
N TYR A 4 -9.45 -5.89 14.56
CA TYR A 4 -9.13 -6.35 13.22
C TYR A 4 -8.05 -7.43 13.26
N THR A 5 -7.94 -8.18 12.17
CA THR A 5 -6.90 -9.19 11.98
C THR A 5 -6.00 -8.78 10.81
N ILE A 6 -4.72 -9.20 10.86
CA ILE A 6 -3.74 -8.96 9.79
C ILE A 6 -3.20 -10.32 9.37
N GLN A 7 -3.34 -10.67 8.08
CA GLN A 7 -2.90 -11.97 7.60
C GLN A 7 -2.50 -11.95 6.13
N PRO A 8 -1.57 -12.84 5.73
CA PRO A 8 -1.21 -12.96 4.32
C PRO A 8 -2.26 -13.75 3.53
N VAL A 9 -2.42 -13.41 2.26
CA VAL A 9 -3.33 -14.09 1.34
C VAL A 9 -2.62 -14.22 -0.01
N THR A 10 -2.60 -15.42 -0.58
CA THR A 10 -1.91 -15.67 -1.85
C THR A 10 -2.85 -15.87 -3.03
N GLN A 11 -4.10 -16.15 -2.82
CA GLN A 11 -5.07 -16.35 -3.90
C GLN A 11 -6.36 -15.64 -3.50
N PRO A 12 -6.42 -14.33 -3.67
CA PRO A 12 -7.61 -13.60 -3.26
C PRO A 12 -8.82 -14.01 -4.11
N THR A 13 -9.97 -14.07 -3.47
CA THR A 13 -11.23 -14.35 -4.15
C THR A 13 -11.65 -13.14 -4.99
N PRO A 14 -12.54 -13.31 -6.00
CA PRO A 14 -13.06 -12.16 -6.73
C PRO A 14 -13.68 -11.08 -5.86
N PRO A 15 -14.50 -11.37 -4.83
CA PRO A 15 -14.99 -10.32 -3.92
C PRO A 15 -13.88 -9.61 -3.17
N GLN A 16 -12.83 -10.32 -2.74
CA GLN A 16 -11.68 -9.69 -2.10
C GLN A 16 -10.96 -8.76 -3.08
N LEU A 17 -10.75 -9.18 -4.32
CA LEU A 17 -10.14 -8.34 -5.35
C LEU A 17 -10.97 -7.10 -5.63
N ASP A 18 -12.29 -7.24 -5.69
CA ASP A 18 -13.18 -6.09 -5.90
C ASP A 18 -12.98 -5.05 -4.81
N ARG A 19 -12.94 -5.50 -3.55
CA ARG A 19 -12.77 -4.60 -2.40
C ARG A 19 -11.37 -3.96 -2.40
N ILE A 20 -10.34 -4.75 -2.67
CA ILE A 20 -8.95 -4.25 -2.75
C ILE A 20 -8.86 -3.18 -3.83
N MET A 21 -9.43 -3.41 -5.00
CA MET A 21 -9.37 -2.44 -6.10
C MET A 21 -10.14 -1.17 -5.78
N ALA A 22 -11.23 -1.25 -5.03
CA ALA A 22 -11.94 -0.06 -4.56
C ALA A 22 -11.06 0.77 -3.64
N ILE A 23 -10.37 0.14 -2.70
CA ILE A 23 -9.43 0.83 -1.79
C ILE A 23 -8.27 1.43 -2.57
N TRP A 24 -7.71 0.68 -3.53
CA TRP A 24 -6.60 1.14 -4.36
C TRP A 24 -6.98 2.38 -5.16
N LEU A 25 -8.10 2.34 -5.87
CA LEU A 25 -8.53 3.45 -6.72
C LEU A 25 -8.84 4.69 -5.87
N GLN A 26 -9.63 4.52 -4.82
CA GLN A 26 -10.02 5.62 -3.93
C GLN A 26 -8.79 6.27 -3.30
N GLY A 27 -7.86 5.44 -2.82
CA GLY A 27 -6.64 5.92 -2.18
C GLY A 27 -5.76 6.72 -3.13
N ASN A 28 -5.61 6.25 -4.37
CA ASN A 28 -4.81 6.97 -5.37
C ASN A 28 -5.47 8.27 -5.80
N LEU A 29 -6.78 8.28 -6.02
CA LEU A 29 -7.49 9.51 -6.39
C LEU A 29 -7.37 10.58 -5.32
N GLN A 30 -7.39 10.19 -4.05
CA GLN A 30 -7.27 11.12 -2.92
C GLN A 30 -5.84 11.59 -2.69
N ALA A 31 -4.88 10.64 -2.69
CA ALA A 31 -3.50 10.95 -2.37
C ALA A 31 -2.73 11.62 -3.51
N HIS A 32 -3.14 11.36 -4.74
CA HIS A 32 -2.41 11.76 -5.94
C HIS A 32 -3.26 12.63 -6.85
N ASP A 33 -3.85 13.70 -6.30
CA ASP A 33 -4.72 14.62 -7.04
C ASP A 33 -3.96 15.44 -8.10
N PHE A 34 -2.64 15.44 -8.03
CA PHE A 34 -1.75 16.06 -9.02
C PHE A 34 -1.55 15.20 -10.28
N ILE A 35 -2.13 14.00 -10.33
CA ILE A 35 -2.13 13.09 -11.48
C ILE A 35 -3.56 12.99 -11.99
N PRO A 36 -3.80 13.09 -13.33
CA PRO A 36 -5.17 13.00 -13.85
C PRO A 36 -5.87 11.71 -13.42
N ALA A 37 -7.15 11.84 -13.08
CA ALA A 37 -7.94 10.71 -12.57
C ALA A 37 -8.01 9.54 -13.56
N ASP A 38 -8.02 9.81 -14.87
CA ASP A 38 -8.13 8.77 -15.89
C ASP A 38 -6.86 7.90 -15.97
N TYR A 39 -5.72 8.38 -15.49
CA TYR A 39 -4.54 7.53 -15.34
C TYR A 39 -4.84 6.37 -14.40
N TRP A 40 -5.48 6.66 -13.26
CA TRP A 40 -5.80 5.64 -12.26
C TRP A 40 -6.92 4.73 -12.72
N THR A 41 -8.02 5.29 -13.22
CA THR A 41 -9.15 4.48 -13.69
C THR A 41 -8.77 3.61 -14.87
N GLY A 42 -7.93 4.12 -15.79
CA GLY A 42 -7.47 3.36 -16.96
C GLY A 42 -6.54 2.20 -16.61
N ASN A 43 -5.88 2.26 -15.46
CA ASN A 43 -4.96 1.21 -15.03
C ASN A 43 -5.63 0.13 -14.15
N VAL A 44 -6.91 0.26 -13.84
CA VAL A 44 -7.60 -0.70 -12.96
C VAL A 44 -7.48 -2.15 -13.47
N PRO A 45 -7.74 -2.46 -14.75
CA PRO A 45 -7.63 -3.85 -15.20
C PRO A 45 -6.23 -4.43 -15.04
N LEU A 46 -5.21 -3.66 -15.40
CA LEU A 46 -3.81 -4.09 -15.29
C LEU A 46 -3.41 -4.32 -13.84
N VAL A 47 -3.73 -3.36 -12.96
CA VAL A 47 -3.37 -3.44 -11.54
C VAL A 47 -4.11 -4.58 -10.86
N ARG A 48 -5.39 -4.80 -11.20
CA ARG A 48 -6.16 -5.94 -10.69
C ARG A 48 -5.46 -7.26 -11.01
N ASP A 49 -4.99 -7.42 -12.24
CA ASP A 49 -4.26 -8.62 -12.63
C ASP A 49 -2.95 -8.76 -11.84
N GLN A 50 -2.20 -7.69 -11.68
CA GLN A 50 -0.95 -7.71 -10.92
C GLN A 50 -1.18 -8.05 -9.45
N ILE A 51 -2.20 -7.46 -8.83
CA ILE A 51 -2.55 -7.72 -7.43
C ILE A 51 -2.98 -9.17 -7.24
N SER A 52 -3.70 -9.75 -8.20
CA SER A 52 -4.13 -11.15 -8.11
C SER A 52 -2.97 -12.13 -8.03
N LYS A 53 -1.78 -11.71 -8.47
CA LYS A 53 -0.58 -12.54 -8.51
C LYS A 53 0.45 -12.15 -7.44
N ALA A 54 0.21 -11.08 -6.71
CA ALA A 54 1.13 -10.58 -5.68
C ALA A 54 0.94 -11.33 -4.37
N THR A 55 1.92 -11.20 -3.47
CA THR A 55 1.74 -11.57 -2.07
C THR A 55 0.97 -10.45 -1.39
N LEU A 56 -0.20 -10.77 -0.87
CA LEU A 56 -1.07 -9.77 -0.23
C LEU A 56 -1.07 -9.95 1.27
N TRP A 57 -1.10 -8.82 1.98
CA TRP A 57 -1.41 -8.76 3.41
C TRP A 57 -2.69 -7.97 3.55
N LEU A 58 -3.69 -8.58 4.16
CA LEU A 58 -5.01 -7.97 4.33
C LEU A 58 -5.27 -7.66 5.79
N VAL A 59 -5.83 -6.49 6.05
CA VAL A 59 -6.37 -6.13 7.35
C VAL A 59 -7.89 -6.20 7.23
N GLN A 60 -8.52 -7.06 8.06
CA GLN A 60 -9.96 -7.28 8.02
C GLN A 60 -10.57 -6.93 9.36
N ASP A 61 -11.70 -6.22 9.32
CA ASP A 61 -12.48 -5.90 10.50
C ASP A 61 -13.08 -7.20 11.06
N GLN A 62 -12.97 -7.40 12.38
CA GLN A 62 -13.47 -8.63 13.02
C GLN A 62 -14.98 -8.72 13.04
N ARG A 63 -15.70 -7.60 12.94
CA ARG A 63 -17.15 -7.57 13.06
C ARG A 63 -17.85 -8.05 11.79
N ASP A 64 -17.40 -7.58 10.63
CA ASP A 64 -18.07 -7.83 9.35
C ASP A 64 -17.14 -8.48 8.31
N HIS A 65 -15.87 -8.73 8.68
CA HIS A 65 -14.84 -9.31 7.81
C HIS A 65 -14.50 -8.43 6.59
N ASP A 66 -14.90 -7.15 6.62
CA ASP A 66 -14.55 -6.22 5.54
C ASP A 66 -13.04 -5.95 5.53
N ILE A 67 -12.49 -5.85 4.33
CA ILE A 67 -11.09 -5.46 4.16
C ILE A 67 -11.00 -3.95 4.36
N ILE A 68 -10.16 -3.52 5.30
CA ILE A 68 -10.00 -2.10 5.64
C ILE A 68 -8.61 -1.57 5.29
N ALA A 69 -7.68 -2.44 4.93
CA ALA A 69 -6.35 -2.04 4.45
C ALA A 69 -5.70 -3.23 3.75
N PHE A 70 -4.74 -2.94 2.90
CA PHE A 70 -3.96 -4.00 2.28
C PHE A 70 -2.56 -3.52 1.89
N CYS A 71 -1.66 -4.48 1.76
CA CYS A 71 -0.35 -4.29 1.16
C CYS A 71 -0.14 -5.35 0.10
N GLY A 72 0.28 -4.94 -1.09
CA GLY A 72 0.68 -5.85 -2.16
C GLY A 72 2.20 -5.84 -2.30
N LEU A 73 2.81 -7.02 -2.26
CA LEU A 73 4.26 -7.18 -2.33
C LEU A 73 4.67 -7.98 -3.55
N GLN A 74 5.75 -7.55 -4.18
CA GLN A 74 6.51 -8.36 -5.14
C GLN A 74 7.88 -8.59 -4.49
N ASP A 75 8.12 -9.80 -4.00
CA ASP A 75 9.27 -10.11 -3.14
C ASP A 75 9.27 -9.20 -1.92
N ASN A 76 10.23 -8.31 -1.78
CA ASN A 76 10.28 -7.34 -0.67
C ASN A 76 9.91 -5.91 -1.12
N TYR A 77 9.43 -5.75 -2.34
CA TYR A 77 9.00 -4.45 -2.85
C TYR A 77 7.52 -4.24 -2.55
N ILE A 78 7.22 -3.15 -1.84
CA ILE A 78 5.84 -2.75 -1.56
C ILE A 78 5.30 -2.05 -2.80
N ALA A 79 4.50 -2.77 -3.58
CA ALA A 79 3.87 -2.23 -4.79
C ALA A 79 2.62 -1.41 -4.48
N GLY A 80 1.97 -1.67 -3.34
CA GLY A 80 0.82 -0.92 -2.88
C GLY A 80 0.65 -1.06 -1.37
N PHE A 81 0.27 0.04 -0.72
CA PHE A 81 0.03 0.09 0.73
C PHE A 81 -1.07 1.12 0.97
N PHE A 82 -2.27 0.65 1.30
CA PHE A 82 -3.45 1.52 1.38
C PHE A 82 -4.32 1.17 2.58
N VAL A 83 -4.85 2.21 3.21
CA VAL A 83 -5.83 2.09 4.29
C VAL A 83 -7.13 2.75 3.81
N ASP A 84 -8.26 2.06 3.98
CA ASP A 84 -9.55 2.61 3.64
C ASP A 84 -9.79 3.90 4.42
N GLU A 85 -10.40 4.88 3.76
CA GLU A 85 -10.63 6.21 4.35
C GLU A 85 -11.35 6.13 5.69
N GLN A 86 -12.37 5.27 5.78
CA GLN A 86 -13.18 5.14 6.99
C GLN A 86 -12.43 4.47 8.14
N ALA A 87 -11.32 3.78 7.85
CA ALA A 87 -10.52 3.10 8.86
C ALA A 87 -9.32 3.94 9.33
N ARG A 88 -9.10 5.12 8.76
CA ARG A 88 -7.99 5.99 9.14
C ARG A 88 -8.16 6.49 10.58
N GLY A 89 -7.04 6.79 11.24
CA GLY A 89 -7.05 7.25 12.63
C GLY A 89 -7.17 6.14 13.66
N ARG A 90 -7.20 4.87 13.24
CA ARG A 90 -7.30 3.70 14.13
C ARG A 90 -5.97 2.97 14.31
N GLY A 91 -4.88 3.50 13.76
CA GLY A 91 -3.57 2.85 13.83
C GLY A 91 -3.40 1.64 12.91
N VAL A 92 -4.30 1.44 11.97
CA VAL A 92 -4.31 0.26 11.09
C VAL A 92 -3.07 0.23 10.21
N GLY A 93 -2.71 1.35 9.59
CA GLY A 93 -1.51 1.44 8.74
C GLY A 93 -0.23 1.14 9.52
N ALA A 94 -0.11 1.70 10.72
CA ALA A 94 1.05 1.44 11.59
C ALA A 94 1.14 -0.04 11.98
N ALA A 95 0.01 -0.67 12.30
CA ALA A 95 -0.04 -2.08 12.69
C ALA A 95 0.33 -2.98 11.51
N LEU A 96 -0.17 -2.66 10.31
CA LEU A 96 0.18 -3.41 9.08
C LEU A 96 1.67 -3.30 8.80
N MET A 97 2.24 -2.09 8.84
CA MET A 97 3.67 -1.91 8.60
C MET A 97 4.51 -2.65 9.65
N ALA A 98 4.12 -2.61 10.92
CA ALA A 98 4.82 -3.34 11.97
C ALA A 98 4.84 -4.85 11.68
N LYS A 99 3.74 -5.40 11.19
CA LYS A 99 3.66 -6.81 10.82
C LYS A 99 4.60 -7.15 9.67
N LEU A 100 4.66 -6.28 8.64
CA LEU A 100 5.59 -6.46 7.54
C LEU A 100 7.04 -6.42 8.02
N GLN A 101 7.38 -5.49 8.89
CA GLN A 101 8.74 -5.32 9.41
C GLN A 101 9.14 -6.46 10.36
N GLN A 102 8.19 -7.13 10.98
CA GLN A 102 8.45 -8.35 11.76
C GLN A 102 8.68 -9.56 10.87
N THR A 103 8.10 -9.56 9.68
CA THR A 103 8.09 -10.72 8.78
C THR A 103 9.25 -10.69 7.78
N TYR A 104 9.59 -9.51 7.28
CA TYR A 104 10.60 -9.34 6.23
C TYR A 104 11.81 -8.61 6.77
N PRO A 105 13.05 -9.05 6.42
CA PRO A 105 14.26 -8.37 6.88
C PRO A 105 14.55 -7.06 6.16
N LYS A 106 13.92 -6.86 5.00
CA LYS A 106 14.14 -5.69 4.15
C LYS A 106 12.88 -5.38 3.38
N LEU A 107 12.55 -4.12 3.24
CA LEU A 107 11.41 -3.65 2.45
C LEU A 107 11.83 -2.44 1.62
N THR A 108 11.36 -2.38 0.38
CA THR A 108 11.59 -1.26 -0.52
C THR A 108 10.26 -0.74 -1.05
N LEU A 109 10.24 0.52 -1.47
CA LEU A 109 9.07 1.14 -2.06
C LEU A 109 9.45 2.36 -2.90
N ALA A 110 8.50 2.86 -3.67
CA ALA A 110 8.60 4.16 -4.33
C ALA A 110 7.39 5.00 -3.91
N VAL A 111 7.62 6.28 -3.65
CA VAL A 111 6.57 7.20 -3.23
C VAL A 111 6.74 8.52 -3.98
N TYR A 112 5.63 9.08 -4.49
CA TYR A 112 5.68 10.39 -5.12
C TYR A 112 6.04 11.45 -4.08
N GLN A 113 6.95 12.35 -4.46
CA GLN A 113 7.41 13.41 -3.55
C GLN A 113 6.25 14.30 -3.09
N LYS A 114 5.27 14.53 -3.95
CA LYS A 114 4.10 15.34 -3.64
C LYS A 114 3.14 14.66 -2.66
N ASN A 115 3.25 13.34 -2.46
CA ASN A 115 2.48 12.62 -1.45
C ASN A 115 3.17 12.76 -0.09
N ILE A 116 3.03 13.92 0.51
CA ILE A 116 3.75 14.30 1.73
C ILE A 116 3.36 13.42 2.92
N GLY A 117 2.08 13.08 3.03
CA GLY A 117 1.57 12.24 4.12
C GLY A 117 2.20 10.84 4.11
N ALA A 118 2.24 10.20 2.94
CA ALA A 118 2.86 8.88 2.80
C ALA A 118 4.36 8.96 3.06
N ALA A 119 5.04 9.94 2.51
CA ALA A 119 6.49 10.10 2.72
C ALA A 119 6.82 10.24 4.21
N ARG A 120 6.06 11.03 4.95
CA ARG A 120 6.22 11.18 6.40
C ARG A 120 5.98 9.86 7.14
N PHE A 121 4.94 9.14 6.75
CA PHE A 121 4.61 7.86 7.35
C PHE A 121 5.77 6.87 7.20
N TYR A 122 6.31 6.74 5.98
CA TYR A 122 7.41 5.81 5.74
C TYR A 122 8.67 6.21 6.49
N ARG A 123 8.99 7.51 6.55
CA ARG A 123 10.15 7.99 7.33
C ARG A 123 10.01 7.66 8.82
N ARG A 124 8.81 7.86 9.38
CA ARG A 124 8.56 7.52 10.79
C ARG A 124 8.72 6.01 11.04
N LYS A 125 8.49 5.19 10.02
CA LYS A 125 8.67 3.73 10.13
C LYS A 125 10.09 3.27 9.84
N GLY A 126 11.02 4.20 9.66
CA GLY A 126 12.43 3.88 9.51
C GLY A 126 12.93 3.76 8.08
N PHE A 127 12.10 4.08 7.09
CA PHE A 127 12.53 4.08 5.69
C PHE A 127 13.39 5.31 5.41
N THR A 128 14.42 5.13 4.57
CA THR A 128 15.29 6.21 4.10
C THR A 128 15.30 6.28 2.59
N ILE A 129 15.52 7.46 2.06
CA ILE A 129 15.56 7.70 0.60
C ILE A 129 16.90 7.20 0.09
N VAL A 130 16.89 6.35 -0.95
CA VAL A 130 18.11 5.85 -1.60
C VAL A 130 18.25 6.31 -3.04
N ASN A 131 17.18 6.78 -3.66
CA ASN A 131 17.22 7.29 -5.01
C ASN A 131 16.03 8.22 -5.24
N GLN A 132 16.20 9.16 -6.17
CA GLN A 132 15.15 10.05 -6.62
C GLN A 132 15.12 10.04 -8.14
N ASP A 133 13.95 9.85 -8.72
CA ASP A 133 13.81 9.74 -10.16
C ASP A 133 12.43 10.24 -10.58
N ARG A 134 12.19 10.31 -11.89
CA ARG A 134 10.92 10.72 -12.44
C ARG A 134 10.17 9.49 -12.93
N ASP A 135 8.90 9.38 -12.53
CA ASP A 135 8.01 8.34 -13.07
C ASP A 135 7.68 8.73 -14.51
N GLU A 136 8.14 7.94 -15.46
CA GLU A 136 7.94 8.24 -16.89
C GLU A 136 6.45 8.27 -17.26
N ALA A 137 5.65 7.45 -16.64
CA ALA A 137 4.22 7.34 -16.94
C ALA A 137 3.44 8.61 -16.56
N THR A 138 3.83 9.28 -15.48
CA THR A 138 3.11 10.44 -14.95
C THR A 138 3.89 11.74 -15.03
N GLY A 139 5.21 11.68 -15.22
CA GLY A 139 6.07 12.85 -15.19
C GLY A 139 6.38 13.38 -13.79
N GLU A 140 5.89 12.71 -12.74
CA GLU A 140 6.07 13.15 -11.36
C GLU A 140 7.32 12.57 -10.73
N LEU A 141 7.93 13.33 -9.82
CA LEU A 141 9.13 12.87 -9.11
C LEU A 141 8.77 11.88 -8.02
N GLU A 142 9.58 10.81 -7.94
CA GLU A 142 9.43 9.75 -6.94
C GLU A 142 10.69 9.60 -6.12
N ASP A 143 10.52 9.25 -4.86
CA ASP A 143 11.60 8.80 -3.99
C ASP A 143 11.53 7.29 -3.87
N SER A 144 12.65 6.62 -4.12
CA SER A 144 12.81 5.21 -3.77
C SER A 144 13.34 5.12 -2.36
N MET A 145 12.68 4.30 -1.54
CA MET A 145 13.00 4.21 -0.12
C MET A 145 13.29 2.76 0.29
N ILE A 146 14.08 2.60 1.32
CA ILE A 146 14.45 1.29 1.85
C ILE A 146 14.37 1.30 3.37
N TRP A 147 13.94 0.17 3.90
CA TRP A 147 14.04 -0.15 5.32
C TRP A 147 14.72 -1.51 5.47
N GLN A 148 15.62 -1.62 6.42
CA GLN A 148 16.29 -2.90 6.74
C GLN A 148 16.19 -3.15 8.24
N GLN A 149 15.97 -4.42 8.59
CA GLN A 149 15.94 -4.84 9.97
C GLN A 149 17.31 -4.57 10.61
N GLN A 150 17.32 -3.97 11.77
CA GLN A 150 18.53 -3.73 12.53
C GLN A 150 18.84 -4.96 13.39
N ARG A 151 20.13 -5.26 13.52
CA ARG A 151 20.59 -6.36 14.34
C ARG A 151 21.02 -5.87 15.74
#